data_4d4e80ba418be5dd77e24ff4f2b33c01
#
_entry.id   4d4e80ba418be5dd77e24ff4f2b33c01
#
_cell.length_a   1.000
_cell.length_b   1.000
_cell.length_c   1.000
_cell.angle_alpha   90.00
_cell.angle_beta   90.00
_cell.angle_gamma   90.00
#
_symmetry.space_group_name_H-M   'P 1'
#
loop_
_entity.id
_entity.type
_entity.pdbx_description
1 polymer ?
#
loop_
_entity_poly.entity_id
_entity_poly.type
_entity_poly.pdbx_seq_one_letter_code
_entity_poly.pdbx_strand_id
1 'polypeptide(L)'
;MTSFRNVDFDQDGIAETSGKITIYNFKSSSGLYFSSTEEYITQGVGLPAHSTLVAPPSIGSGKLYLFSNGSWHLVEDHRGEIVFDIKTGEPVFIHIHGDYPENTTIMKPITKFDVWNGTKWVTDVDAQQVAQLEAGEQKRTALLDNAKAKISLWQTELQLGLITDKDKASLINWLTYIRELKTVKIEQTSDVTWTLTPEESAS
;
A
#
# COMPACT_ATOMS: atom_id res chain seq x y z
N MET A 1 21.45 52.12 22.24
CA MET A 1 21.39 51.02 21.29
C MET A 1 22.65 50.20 21.50
N THR A 2 22.54 49.03 22.14
CA THR A 2 23.67 48.14 22.38
C THR A 2 23.92 47.42 21.06
N SER A 3 25.00 47.77 20.35
CA SER A 3 25.48 47.07 19.20
C SER A 3 25.92 45.67 19.67
N PHE A 4 25.15 44.62 19.32
CA PHE A 4 25.57 43.26 19.60
C PHE A 4 26.79 42.97 18.69
N ARG A 5 27.98 42.73 19.29
CA ARG A 5 29.16 42.33 18.55
C ARG A 5 28.95 40.90 18.06
N ASN A 6 29.37 40.59 16.83
CA ASN A 6 29.52 39.22 16.40
C ASN A 6 30.46 38.47 17.36
N VAL A 7 30.11 37.23 17.67
CA VAL A 7 30.97 36.35 18.46
C VAL A 7 32.04 35.82 17.52
N ASP A 8 33.31 36.02 17.87
CA ASP A 8 34.44 35.45 17.16
C ASP A 8 34.87 34.15 17.86
N PHE A 9 35.26 33.14 17.11
CA PHE A 9 35.70 31.84 17.59
C PHE A 9 37.14 31.61 17.17
N ASP A 10 37.91 30.99 18.05
CA ASP A 10 39.26 30.51 17.77
C ASP A 10 39.29 29.24 16.91
N GLN A 11 40.48 28.71 16.66
CA GLN A 11 40.68 27.48 15.85
C GLN A 11 40.08 26.23 16.49
N ASP A 12 39.87 26.23 17.82
CA ASP A 12 39.31 25.14 18.60
C ASP A 12 37.78 25.28 18.74
N GLY A 13 37.18 26.35 18.16
CA GLY A 13 35.75 26.62 18.21
C GLY A 13 35.27 27.21 19.55
N ILE A 14 36.19 27.82 20.30
CA ILE A 14 35.90 28.49 21.56
C ILE A 14 35.71 30.01 21.32
N ALA A 15 34.69 30.61 21.91
CA ALA A 15 34.37 32.02 21.73
C ALA A 15 35.44 32.92 22.36
N GLU A 16 36.03 33.78 21.57
CA GLU A 16 36.98 34.79 21.99
C GLU A 16 36.29 36.02 22.62
N THR A 17 35.01 36.25 22.26
CA THR A 17 34.20 37.34 22.81
C THR A 17 32.80 36.82 23.17
N SER A 18 32.15 37.47 24.15
CA SER A 18 30.76 37.15 24.50
C SER A 18 29.77 37.90 23.62
N GLY A 19 28.69 37.26 23.19
CA GLY A 19 27.67 37.92 22.37
C GLY A 19 26.52 37.00 21.98
N LYS A 20 25.58 37.53 21.22
CA LYS A 20 24.47 36.78 20.63
C LYS A 20 24.80 36.41 19.20
N ILE A 21 24.47 35.17 18.85
CA ILE A 21 24.71 34.64 17.50
C ILE A 21 23.59 33.67 17.13
N THR A 22 23.24 33.65 15.85
CA THR A 22 22.32 32.64 15.33
C THR A 22 23.07 31.32 15.12
N ILE A 23 22.53 30.26 15.70
CA ILE A 23 23.01 28.89 15.49
C ILE A 23 21.93 28.04 14.80
N TYR A 24 22.38 27.03 14.09
CA TYR A 24 21.53 26.10 13.35
C TYR A 24 21.63 24.72 13.97
N ASN A 25 20.50 24.23 14.47
CA ASN A 25 20.43 23.00 15.27
C ASN A 25 20.09 21.80 14.41
N PHE A 26 20.74 20.68 14.69
CA PHE A 26 20.49 19.42 14.01
C PHE A 26 20.36 18.25 14.98
N LYS A 27 19.59 17.21 14.61
CA LYS A 27 19.38 16.03 15.45
C LYS A 27 20.67 15.22 15.56
N SER A 28 21.06 14.85 16.78
CA SER A 28 22.27 14.08 17.07
C SER A 28 22.32 12.75 16.34
N SER A 29 21.17 12.08 16.19
CA SER A 29 21.08 10.73 15.60
C SER A 29 21.13 10.72 14.08
N SER A 30 20.71 11.80 13.41
CA SER A 30 20.54 11.83 11.95
C SER A 30 21.21 13.02 11.26
N GLY A 31 21.66 14.02 11.99
CA GLY A 31 22.12 15.27 11.43
C GLY A 31 21.00 16.17 10.86
N LEU A 32 19.74 15.76 10.98
CA LEU A 32 18.61 16.46 10.40
C LEU A 32 18.42 17.85 11.02
N TYR A 33 18.42 18.89 10.17
CA TYR A 33 18.07 20.26 10.58
C TYR A 33 16.66 20.31 11.18
N PHE A 34 16.49 21.01 12.29
CA PHE A 34 15.15 21.17 12.87
C PHE A 34 14.83 22.60 13.34
N SER A 35 15.82 23.45 13.62
CA SER A 35 15.57 24.84 14.02
C SER A 35 16.81 25.73 13.89
N SER A 36 16.59 27.04 13.85
CA SER A 36 17.61 28.05 14.16
C SER A 36 17.20 28.78 15.41
N THR A 37 18.16 29.09 16.28
CA THR A 37 17.96 29.85 17.51
C THR A 37 19.01 30.94 17.65
N GLU A 38 18.64 32.03 18.30
CA GLU A 38 19.60 33.03 18.74
C GLU A 38 20.10 32.68 20.14
N GLU A 39 21.39 32.40 20.25
CA GLU A 39 22.02 32.01 21.51
C GLU A 39 23.01 33.06 21.99
N TYR A 40 23.11 33.21 23.31
CA TYR A 40 24.16 34.04 23.95
C TYR A 40 25.32 33.12 24.32
N ILE A 41 26.45 33.30 23.63
CA ILE A 41 27.67 32.56 23.89
C ILE A 41 28.58 33.40 24.75
N THR A 42 29.07 32.83 25.83
CA THR A 42 30.04 33.48 26.74
C THR A 42 31.46 33.21 26.26
N GLN A 43 32.34 34.20 26.41
CA GLN A 43 33.78 34.01 26.15
C GLN A 43 34.31 32.78 26.87
N GLY A 44 35.11 31.99 26.16
CA GLY A 44 35.71 30.74 26.68
C GLY A 44 34.76 29.54 26.57
N VAL A 45 33.59 29.68 25.94
CA VAL A 45 32.62 28.58 25.74
C VAL A 45 32.47 28.27 24.25
N GLY A 46 32.34 26.99 23.89
CA GLY A 46 32.04 26.57 22.53
C GLY A 46 30.56 26.63 22.17
N LEU A 47 30.24 26.27 20.93
CA LEU A 47 28.87 26.14 20.49
C LEU A 47 28.13 25.02 21.25
N PRO A 48 26.80 25.15 21.44
CA PRO A 48 26.00 24.05 21.94
C PRO A 48 26.16 22.80 21.10
N ALA A 49 26.08 21.64 21.75
CA ALA A 49 26.16 20.36 21.05
C ALA A 49 25.09 20.26 19.94
N HIS A 50 25.46 19.67 18.82
CA HIS A 50 24.57 19.48 17.67
C HIS A 50 24.06 20.79 17.05
N SER A 51 24.92 21.82 17.06
CA SER A 51 24.68 23.08 16.39
C SER A 51 25.87 23.49 15.52
N THR A 52 25.62 24.40 14.59
CA THR A 52 26.63 24.98 13.68
C THR A 52 26.32 26.42 13.38
N LEU A 53 27.35 27.16 12.97
CA LEU A 53 27.21 28.54 12.44
C LEU A 53 26.88 28.55 10.94
N VAL A 54 27.06 27.44 10.26
CA VAL A 54 26.78 27.33 8.83
C VAL A 54 25.27 27.34 8.62
N ALA A 55 24.73 28.38 7.98
CA ALA A 55 23.32 28.44 7.65
C ALA A 55 22.93 27.38 6.61
N PRO A 56 21.84 26.64 6.81
CA PRO A 56 21.33 25.79 5.76
C PRO A 56 20.84 26.64 4.59
N PRO A 57 20.96 26.17 3.33
CA PRO A 57 20.34 26.84 2.20
C PRO A 57 18.81 26.94 2.37
N SER A 58 18.14 27.77 1.54
CA SER A 58 16.69 27.87 1.56
C SER A 58 16.02 26.54 1.32
N ILE A 59 15.09 26.12 2.18
CA ILE A 59 14.43 24.82 2.09
C ILE A 59 13.31 24.91 1.04
N GLY A 60 13.39 24.03 0.01
CA GLY A 60 12.27 23.75 -0.89
C GLY A 60 11.31 22.72 -0.28
N SER A 61 10.07 22.68 -0.77
CA SER A 61 9.10 21.65 -0.38
C SER A 61 9.61 20.24 -0.75
N GLY A 62 9.38 19.25 0.12
CA GLY A 62 9.76 17.85 -0.12
C GLY A 62 11.25 17.55 0.05
N LYS A 63 12.01 18.45 0.71
CA LYS A 63 13.44 18.30 0.92
C LYS A 63 13.86 18.58 2.34
N LEU A 64 14.94 17.94 2.79
CA LEU A 64 15.52 18.07 4.11
C LEU A 64 17.01 18.39 4.00
N TYR A 65 17.56 18.99 5.06
CA TYR A 65 19.00 19.17 5.18
C TYR A 65 19.56 18.32 6.31
N LEU A 66 20.62 17.58 6.00
CA LEU A 66 21.42 16.85 6.97
C LEU A 66 22.79 17.52 7.11
N PHE A 67 23.18 17.77 8.35
CA PHE A 67 24.52 18.28 8.64
C PHE A 67 25.48 17.11 8.88
N SER A 68 26.51 17.03 8.06
CA SER A 68 27.60 16.08 8.22
C SER A 68 28.89 16.63 7.60
N ASN A 69 30.03 16.25 8.17
CA ASN A 69 31.34 16.70 7.70
C ASN A 69 31.46 18.22 7.51
N GLY A 70 30.84 19.00 8.42
CA GLY A 70 30.92 20.46 8.43
C GLY A 70 30.03 21.15 7.39
N SER A 71 29.14 20.46 6.67
CA SER A 71 28.29 21.03 5.64
C SER A 71 26.87 20.44 5.64
N TRP A 72 25.94 21.19 5.03
CA TRP A 72 24.56 20.75 4.82
C TRP A 72 24.44 19.99 3.49
N HIS A 73 23.83 18.80 3.57
CA HIS A 73 23.52 17.94 2.43
C HIS A 73 22.02 17.90 2.22
N LEU A 74 21.60 18.16 0.99
CA LEU A 74 20.19 18.08 0.61
C LEU A 74 19.77 16.61 0.44
N VAL A 75 18.64 16.22 1.03
CA VAL A 75 18.05 14.88 0.91
C VAL A 75 16.58 15.00 0.56
N GLU A 76 16.10 14.10 -0.26
CA GLU A 76 14.66 14.01 -0.55
C GLU A 76 13.87 13.53 0.67
N ASP A 77 12.64 14.01 0.82
CA ASP A 77 11.73 13.59 1.89
C ASP A 77 10.46 13.00 1.32
N HIS A 78 10.47 11.70 1.17
CA HIS A 78 9.34 10.90 0.70
C HIS A 78 8.55 10.24 1.84
N ARG A 79 8.83 10.63 3.08
CA ARG A 79 8.13 10.08 4.26
C ARG A 79 6.62 10.37 4.19
N GLY A 80 5.84 9.33 4.45
CA GLY A 80 4.38 9.39 4.36
C GLY A 80 3.84 8.99 2.98
N GLU A 81 4.69 8.84 1.98
CA GLU A 81 4.30 8.36 0.67
C GLU A 81 4.18 6.84 0.63
N ILE A 82 3.39 6.34 -0.32
CA ILE A 82 3.25 4.92 -0.62
C ILE A 82 3.83 4.68 -2.00
N VAL A 83 4.75 3.74 -2.08
CA VAL A 83 5.30 3.20 -3.33
C VAL A 83 4.94 1.71 -3.44
N PHE A 84 5.20 1.09 -4.57
CA PHE A 84 4.83 -0.30 -4.83
C PHE A 84 6.06 -1.11 -5.21
N ASP A 85 6.25 -2.26 -4.57
CA ASP A 85 7.29 -3.21 -4.92
C ASP A 85 7.04 -3.75 -6.34
N ILE A 86 8.04 -3.63 -7.22
CA ILE A 86 7.89 -3.99 -8.64
C ILE A 86 7.79 -5.50 -8.91
N LYS A 87 8.09 -6.35 -7.92
CA LYS A 87 8.01 -7.80 -8.05
C LYS A 87 6.67 -8.34 -7.59
N THR A 88 6.10 -7.74 -6.52
CA THR A 88 4.89 -8.25 -5.88
C THR A 88 3.67 -7.38 -6.12
N GLY A 89 3.85 -6.09 -6.47
CA GLY A 89 2.78 -5.10 -6.54
C GLY A 89 2.28 -4.61 -5.18
N GLU A 90 2.87 -5.08 -4.09
CA GLU A 90 2.43 -4.72 -2.74
C GLU A 90 2.85 -3.30 -2.36
N PRO A 91 2.02 -2.58 -1.58
CA PRO A 91 2.35 -1.23 -1.15
C PRO A 91 3.45 -1.23 -0.08
N VAL A 92 4.39 -0.31 -0.23
CA VAL A 92 5.49 -0.02 0.71
C VAL A 92 5.32 1.40 1.22
N PHE A 93 5.15 1.58 2.52
CA PHE A 93 5.05 2.90 3.14
C PHE A 93 6.44 3.44 3.48
N ILE A 94 6.73 4.68 3.08
CA ILE A 94 8.03 5.31 3.32
C ILE A 94 8.06 5.95 4.71
N HIS A 95 8.94 5.44 5.57
CA HIS A 95 9.13 5.92 6.95
C HIS A 95 10.40 6.74 7.14
N ILE A 96 11.38 6.58 6.27
CA ILE A 96 12.69 7.22 6.35
C ILE A 96 12.84 8.24 5.22
N HIS A 97 13.66 9.27 5.44
CA HIS A 97 14.05 10.22 4.41
C HIS A 97 15.12 9.62 3.49
N GLY A 98 15.29 10.18 2.32
CA GLY A 98 16.19 9.72 1.27
C GLY A 98 15.42 9.28 0.03
N ASP A 99 16.14 8.70 -0.91
CA ASP A 99 15.57 8.18 -2.15
C ASP A 99 14.57 7.04 -1.89
N TYR A 100 13.73 6.77 -2.87
CA TYR A 100 12.85 5.61 -2.81
C TYR A 100 13.65 4.31 -2.69
N PRO A 101 13.13 3.32 -1.95
CA PRO A 101 13.75 2.00 -1.85
C PRO A 101 13.95 1.38 -3.23
N GLU A 102 15.03 0.63 -3.39
CA GLU A 102 15.27 -0.12 -4.61
C GLU A 102 14.10 -1.07 -4.91
N ASN A 103 13.87 -1.33 -6.18
CA ASN A 103 12.79 -2.19 -6.67
C ASN A 103 11.38 -1.70 -6.30
N THR A 104 11.20 -0.39 -6.16
CA THR A 104 9.89 0.23 -5.95
C THR A 104 9.54 1.21 -7.07
N THR A 105 8.24 1.49 -7.21
CA THR A 105 7.70 2.49 -8.13
C THR A 105 6.54 3.25 -7.49
N ILE A 106 6.35 4.49 -7.88
CA ILE A 106 5.18 5.29 -7.47
C ILE A 106 3.88 4.87 -8.20
N MET A 107 4.02 4.10 -9.28
CA MET A 107 2.88 3.62 -10.05
C MET A 107 2.21 2.47 -9.33
N LYS A 108 0.90 2.62 -9.06
CA LYS A 108 0.08 1.58 -8.46
C LYS A 108 -0.35 0.55 -9.52
N PRO A 109 -0.25 -0.77 -9.24
CA PRO A 109 -0.89 -1.77 -10.09
C PRO A 109 -2.43 -1.61 -10.04
N ILE A 110 -3.11 -1.87 -11.16
CA ILE A 110 -4.57 -1.76 -11.30
C ILE A 110 -5.23 -3.06 -10.88
N THR A 111 -4.61 -4.20 -11.25
CA THR A 111 -5.11 -5.52 -10.95
C THR A 111 -4.05 -6.37 -10.23
N LYS A 112 -4.49 -7.43 -9.55
CA LYS A 112 -3.58 -8.42 -8.94
C LYS A 112 -2.78 -9.26 -9.95
N PHE A 113 -3.09 -9.11 -11.23
CA PHE A 113 -2.41 -9.81 -12.33
C PHE A 113 -1.40 -8.90 -13.05
N ASP A 114 -1.22 -7.67 -12.57
CA ASP A 114 -0.28 -6.77 -13.20
C ASP A 114 1.16 -7.16 -12.86
N VAL A 115 2.00 -7.17 -13.88
CA VAL A 115 3.42 -7.47 -13.81
C VAL A 115 4.20 -6.25 -14.28
N TRP A 116 5.29 -5.91 -13.57
CA TRP A 116 6.16 -4.80 -13.94
C TRP A 116 7.06 -5.17 -15.11
N ASN A 117 6.99 -4.42 -16.21
CA ASN A 117 7.79 -4.68 -17.40
C ASN A 117 9.10 -3.86 -17.48
N GLY A 118 9.48 -3.20 -16.39
CA GLY A 118 10.64 -2.30 -16.32
C GLY A 118 10.28 -0.81 -16.39
N THR A 119 9.09 -0.45 -16.90
CA THR A 119 8.64 0.95 -17.04
C THR A 119 7.22 1.19 -16.54
N LYS A 120 6.35 0.19 -16.61
CA LYS A 120 4.95 0.27 -16.21
C LYS A 120 4.39 -1.11 -15.84
N TRP A 121 3.25 -1.11 -15.17
CA TRP A 121 2.45 -2.30 -14.94
C TRP A 121 1.74 -2.73 -16.24
N VAL A 122 1.76 -4.02 -16.51
CA VAL A 122 1.06 -4.65 -17.63
C VAL A 122 0.33 -5.87 -17.09
N THR A 123 -0.97 -5.95 -17.39
CA THR A 123 -1.79 -7.07 -16.93
C THR A 123 -1.38 -8.36 -17.64
N ASP A 124 -1.06 -9.39 -16.87
CA ASP A 124 -0.92 -10.76 -17.37
C ASP A 124 -2.32 -11.31 -17.68
N VAL A 125 -2.71 -11.18 -18.94
CA VAL A 125 -4.05 -11.57 -19.42
C VAL A 125 -4.26 -13.07 -19.31
N ASP A 126 -3.22 -13.87 -19.53
CA ASP A 126 -3.31 -15.33 -19.46
C ASP A 126 -3.55 -15.77 -18.01
N ALA A 127 -2.80 -15.25 -17.06
CA ALA A 127 -3.02 -15.50 -15.63
C ALA A 127 -4.41 -15.04 -15.16
N GLN A 128 -4.87 -13.88 -15.66
CA GLN A 128 -6.21 -13.38 -15.35
C GLN A 128 -7.30 -14.32 -15.87
N GLN A 129 -7.17 -14.81 -17.11
CA GLN A 129 -8.13 -15.73 -17.72
C GLN A 129 -8.18 -17.07 -16.99
N VAL A 130 -7.02 -17.64 -16.64
CA VAL A 130 -6.95 -18.88 -15.85
C VAL A 130 -7.68 -18.72 -14.52
N ALA A 131 -7.42 -17.63 -13.79
CA ALA A 131 -8.07 -17.38 -12.51
C ALA A 131 -9.59 -17.16 -12.64
N GLN A 132 -10.06 -16.57 -13.74
CA GLN A 132 -11.50 -16.41 -14.02
C GLN A 132 -12.18 -17.76 -14.28
N LEU A 133 -11.54 -18.64 -15.08
CA LEU A 133 -12.03 -19.99 -15.31
C LEU A 133 -12.12 -20.81 -14.01
N GLU A 134 -11.07 -20.77 -13.19
CA GLU A 134 -11.05 -21.45 -11.89
C GLU A 134 -12.16 -20.93 -10.97
N ALA A 135 -12.34 -19.61 -10.87
CA ALA A 135 -13.40 -19.01 -10.07
C ALA A 135 -14.80 -19.42 -10.58
N GLY A 136 -14.99 -19.48 -11.87
CA GLY A 136 -16.22 -19.97 -12.50
C GLY A 136 -16.53 -21.43 -12.14
N GLU A 137 -15.52 -22.30 -12.22
CA GLU A 137 -15.65 -23.73 -11.85
C GLU A 137 -15.94 -23.92 -10.35
N GLN A 138 -15.28 -23.16 -9.49
CA GLN A 138 -15.55 -23.17 -8.06
C GLN A 138 -17.00 -22.74 -7.75
N LYS A 139 -17.49 -21.67 -8.40
CA LYS A 139 -18.87 -21.22 -8.26
C LYS A 139 -19.86 -22.28 -8.76
N ARG A 140 -19.61 -22.90 -9.91
CA ARG A 140 -20.46 -23.98 -10.44
C ARG A 140 -20.53 -25.15 -9.46
N THR A 141 -19.39 -25.57 -8.92
CA THR A 141 -19.33 -26.65 -7.93
C THR A 141 -20.16 -26.32 -6.69
N ALA A 142 -19.99 -25.13 -6.14
CA ALA A 142 -20.74 -24.67 -4.97
C ALA A 142 -22.27 -24.64 -5.23
N LEU A 143 -22.71 -24.17 -6.40
CA LEU A 143 -24.12 -24.17 -6.79
C LEU A 143 -24.68 -25.59 -6.94
N LEU A 144 -23.93 -26.50 -7.54
CA LEU A 144 -24.31 -27.91 -7.69
C LEU A 144 -24.42 -28.61 -6.33
N ASP A 145 -23.51 -28.35 -5.40
CA ASP A 145 -23.54 -28.98 -4.08
C ASP A 145 -24.69 -28.45 -3.23
N ASN A 146 -24.98 -27.13 -3.32
CA ASN A 146 -26.18 -26.55 -2.70
C ASN A 146 -27.46 -27.20 -3.26
N ALA A 147 -27.58 -27.29 -4.59
CA ALA A 147 -28.75 -27.91 -5.22
C ALA A 147 -28.93 -29.36 -4.82
N LYS A 148 -27.86 -30.17 -4.76
CA LYS A 148 -27.89 -31.57 -4.31
C LYS A 148 -28.35 -31.67 -2.84
N ALA A 149 -27.84 -30.79 -1.96
CA ALA A 149 -28.23 -30.77 -0.57
C ALA A 149 -29.74 -30.46 -0.41
N LYS A 150 -30.26 -29.50 -1.18
CA LYS A 150 -31.69 -29.15 -1.20
C LYS A 150 -32.60 -30.34 -1.56
N ILE A 151 -32.21 -31.14 -2.55
CA ILE A 151 -33.05 -32.23 -3.05
C ILE A 151 -32.85 -33.55 -2.30
N SER A 152 -31.88 -33.66 -1.42
CA SER A 152 -31.50 -34.96 -0.79
C SER A 152 -32.63 -35.63 -0.05
N LEU A 153 -33.42 -34.86 0.71
CA LEU A 153 -34.60 -35.39 1.44
C LEU A 153 -35.67 -35.88 0.45
N TRP A 154 -36.05 -35.08 -0.54
CA TRP A 154 -37.05 -35.43 -1.54
C TRP A 154 -36.65 -36.68 -2.37
N GLN A 155 -35.35 -36.90 -2.62
CA GLN A 155 -34.89 -38.10 -3.23
C GLN A 155 -35.10 -39.34 -2.36
N THR A 156 -34.88 -39.21 -1.05
CA THR A 156 -35.15 -40.31 -0.09
C THR A 156 -36.64 -40.60 0.01
N GLU A 157 -37.49 -39.56 0.10
CA GLU A 157 -38.95 -39.69 0.15
C GLU A 157 -39.51 -40.32 -1.14
N LEU A 158 -38.94 -39.99 -2.30
CA LEU A 158 -39.31 -40.59 -3.56
C LEU A 158 -38.98 -42.10 -3.59
N GLN A 159 -37.80 -42.49 -3.08
CA GLN A 159 -37.39 -43.88 -2.98
C GLN A 159 -38.29 -44.69 -2.06
N LEU A 160 -38.80 -44.08 -0.98
CA LEU A 160 -39.69 -44.72 0.00
C LEU A 160 -41.18 -44.63 -0.41
N GLY A 161 -41.49 -43.95 -1.51
CA GLY A 161 -42.88 -43.72 -1.94
C GLY A 161 -43.68 -42.77 -1.05
N LEU A 162 -42.97 -41.92 -0.30
CA LEU A 162 -43.57 -40.98 0.69
C LEU A 162 -43.65 -39.53 0.20
N ILE A 163 -43.04 -39.23 -0.97
CA ILE A 163 -42.98 -37.87 -1.50
C ILE A 163 -44.36 -37.32 -1.88
N THR A 164 -44.67 -36.08 -1.53
CA THR A 164 -45.88 -35.41 -1.96
C THR A 164 -45.82 -34.96 -3.42
N ASP A 165 -46.97 -34.77 -4.08
CA ASP A 165 -47.01 -34.24 -5.46
C ASP A 165 -46.35 -32.85 -5.57
N LYS A 166 -46.46 -32.00 -4.57
CA LYS A 166 -45.83 -30.68 -4.47
C LYS A 166 -44.31 -30.83 -4.44
N ASP A 167 -43.80 -31.69 -3.56
CA ASP A 167 -42.35 -31.87 -3.41
C ASP A 167 -41.75 -32.57 -4.61
N LYS A 168 -42.48 -33.45 -5.27
CA LYS A 168 -42.11 -34.09 -6.53
C LYS A 168 -41.96 -33.03 -7.66
N ALA A 169 -42.87 -32.05 -7.75
CA ALA A 169 -42.77 -30.96 -8.71
C ALA A 169 -41.53 -30.09 -8.41
N SER A 170 -41.28 -29.76 -7.14
CA SER A 170 -40.07 -29.04 -6.69
C SER A 170 -38.81 -29.82 -7.04
N LEU A 171 -38.75 -31.14 -6.79
CA LEU A 171 -37.62 -31.97 -7.13
C LEU A 171 -37.32 -31.97 -8.65
N ILE A 172 -38.37 -32.00 -9.49
CA ILE A 172 -38.21 -31.89 -10.95
C ILE A 172 -37.56 -30.57 -11.36
N ASN A 173 -38.04 -29.45 -10.79
CA ASN A 173 -37.48 -28.12 -11.09
C ASN A 173 -36.01 -28.03 -10.69
N TRP A 174 -35.65 -28.51 -9.50
CA TRP A 174 -34.26 -28.54 -9.03
C TRP A 174 -33.35 -29.47 -9.85
N LEU A 175 -33.85 -30.61 -10.29
CA LEU A 175 -33.12 -31.49 -11.19
C LEU A 175 -32.88 -30.86 -12.57
N THR A 176 -33.85 -30.07 -13.05
CA THR A 176 -33.68 -29.30 -14.29
C THR A 176 -32.59 -28.25 -14.12
N TYR A 177 -32.65 -27.48 -13.04
CA TYR A 177 -31.60 -26.51 -12.69
C TYR A 177 -30.20 -27.14 -12.61
N ILE A 178 -30.05 -28.32 -11.95
CA ILE A 178 -28.79 -29.07 -11.88
C ILE A 178 -28.28 -29.44 -13.28
N ARG A 179 -29.18 -29.85 -14.20
CA ARG A 179 -28.80 -30.16 -15.59
C ARG A 179 -28.30 -28.90 -16.30
N GLU A 180 -28.99 -27.82 -16.16
CA GLU A 180 -28.62 -26.53 -16.78
C GLU A 180 -27.27 -26.05 -16.25
N LEU A 181 -27.04 -26.07 -14.94
CA LEU A 181 -25.74 -25.72 -14.35
C LEU A 181 -24.56 -26.50 -14.94
N LYS A 182 -24.79 -27.80 -15.22
CA LYS A 182 -23.74 -28.65 -15.83
C LYS A 182 -23.43 -28.25 -17.27
N THR A 183 -24.34 -27.57 -17.95
CA THR A 183 -24.18 -27.15 -19.35
C THR A 183 -23.71 -25.71 -19.49
N VAL A 184 -23.68 -24.93 -18.38
CA VAL A 184 -23.16 -23.57 -18.38
C VAL A 184 -21.72 -23.57 -18.90
N LYS A 185 -21.48 -22.84 -19.98
CA LYS A 185 -20.13 -22.62 -20.49
C LYS A 185 -19.45 -21.56 -19.64
N ILE A 186 -18.34 -21.94 -19.03
CA ILE A 186 -17.46 -20.99 -18.34
C ILE A 186 -16.45 -20.56 -19.39
N GLU A 187 -16.68 -19.39 -19.97
CA GLU A 187 -15.79 -18.81 -20.96
C GLU A 187 -14.78 -17.89 -20.26
N GLN A 188 -13.72 -17.50 -20.98
CA GLN A 188 -12.65 -16.63 -20.49
C GLN A 188 -13.10 -15.17 -20.28
N THR A 189 -14.41 -14.91 -20.29
CA THR A 189 -14.99 -13.60 -20.06
C THR A 189 -15.60 -13.49 -18.67
N SER A 190 -15.59 -12.29 -18.09
CA SER A 190 -16.14 -12.03 -16.75
C SER A 190 -17.66 -12.25 -16.63
N ASP A 191 -18.36 -12.47 -17.72
CA ASP A 191 -19.82 -12.44 -17.81
C ASP A 191 -20.42 -13.86 -18.01
N VAL A 192 -20.11 -14.80 -17.08
CA VAL A 192 -20.81 -16.07 -17.05
C VAL A 192 -22.25 -15.83 -16.59
N THR A 193 -23.23 -16.05 -17.47
CA THR A 193 -24.64 -16.01 -17.13
C THR A 193 -25.03 -17.30 -16.38
N TRP A 194 -25.28 -17.14 -15.09
CA TRP A 194 -25.72 -18.23 -14.22
C TRP A 194 -27.23 -18.40 -14.30
N THR A 195 -27.69 -19.64 -14.40
CA THR A 195 -29.12 -19.97 -14.32
C THR A 195 -29.64 -19.60 -12.94
N LEU A 196 -30.81 -18.96 -12.86
CA LEU A 196 -31.50 -18.66 -11.61
C LEU A 196 -31.95 -19.96 -10.91
N THR A 197 -31.93 -19.97 -9.57
CA THR A 197 -32.50 -21.09 -8.82
C THR A 197 -34.01 -21.18 -9.02
N PRO A 198 -34.62 -22.36 -8.84
CA PRO A 198 -36.07 -22.49 -8.94
C PRO A 198 -36.87 -21.61 -7.97
N GLU A 199 -36.26 -21.20 -6.84
CA GLU A 199 -36.86 -20.28 -5.87
C GLU A 199 -36.84 -18.82 -6.39
N GLU A 200 -35.75 -18.40 -7.04
CA GLU A 200 -35.60 -17.07 -7.64
C GLU A 200 -36.45 -16.90 -8.90
N SER A 201 -36.67 -18.00 -9.66
CA SER A 201 -37.47 -17.98 -10.87
C SER A 201 -38.97 -17.93 -10.60
N ALA A 202 -39.41 -18.22 -9.36
CA ALA A 202 -40.80 -18.21 -8.92
C ALA A 202 -41.25 -16.89 -8.27
N SER A 203 -40.33 -15.94 -8.12
CA SER A 203 -40.57 -14.61 -7.51
C SER A 203 -40.76 -13.55 -8.57
#